data_06657858dfc02d95b98144b9499f777d
#
_entry.id   06657858dfc02d95b98144b9499f777d
#
_cell.length_a   1.000
_cell.length_b   1.000
_cell.length_c   1.000
_cell.angle_alpha   90.00
_cell.angle_beta   90.00
_cell.angle_gamma   90.00
#
_symmetry.space_group_name_H-M   'P 1'
#
loop_
_entity.id
_entity.type
_entity.pdbx_description
1 polymer ?
#
loop_
_entity_poly.entity_id
_entity_poly.type
_entity_poly.pdbx_seq_one_letter_code
_entity_poly.pdbx_strand_id
1 'polypeptide(L)'
;MRALRSSHLLVTAAFVAACGKEAPKAPAAPPPGAMPTAAAEYTVIIKSTWTKKTHPFEYPSGAHFSGMIGASHNAKYSIFAVGRRPTPGLERLSEEGKHSPLDTEIRTAMDQGNALMLFESGGLKNWRDSMVATVRVDRAHPLVSVVNMVAPSPDWFTGVSSVDLAENGTWVARRTLIAPAYDSGGDDGKTYKAPDKDTNPKKATSRAATRHFVVGGRVKPVATITFVRKGS
;
A
#
# COMPACT_ATOMS: atom_id res chain seq x y z
N MET A 1 47.71 -78.21 43.10
CA MET A 1 47.33 -77.60 41.80
C MET A 1 45.82 -77.35 41.84
N ARG A 2 45.38 -76.10 41.98
CA ARG A 2 43.96 -75.72 42.13
C ARG A 2 43.51 -75.12 40.80
N ALA A 3 42.48 -75.68 40.17
CA ALA A 3 41.86 -75.14 39.02
C ALA A 3 40.88 -74.04 39.37
N LEU A 4 41.03 -72.83 38.83
CA LEU A 4 40.04 -71.76 38.90
C LEU A 4 38.95 -71.97 37.84
N ARG A 5 37.71 -71.98 38.32
CA ARG A 5 36.53 -71.93 37.45
C ARG A 5 36.14 -70.46 37.22
N SER A 6 36.12 -70.03 35.96
CA SER A 6 35.59 -68.73 35.54
C SER A 6 34.09 -68.88 35.32
N SER A 7 33.32 -68.09 36.05
CA SER A 7 31.84 -67.94 35.84
C SER A 7 31.60 -66.81 34.87
N HIS A 8 31.01 -67.05 33.70
CA HIS A 8 30.55 -66.03 32.81
C HIS A 8 29.14 -65.58 33.16
N LEU A 9 29.01 -64.32 33.55
CA LEU A 9 27.75 -63.64 33.81
C LEU A 9 27.19 -63.10 32.48
N LEU A 10 26.08 -63.66 31.99
CA LEU A 10 25.36 -63.12 30.85
C LEU A 10 24.54 -61.90 31.33
N VAL A 11 24.88 -60.72 30.83
CA VAL A 11 24.06 -59.52 30.98
C VAL A 11 23.12 -59.40 29.78
N THR A 12 21.86 -59.67 29.95
CA THR A 12 20.81 -59.45 28.96
C THR A 12 20.43 -57.96 28.97
N ALA A 13 20.85 -57.22 27.94
CA ALA A 13 20.38 -55.84 27.71
C ALA A 13 18.96 -55.83 27.12
N ALA A 14 18.00 -55.35 27.89
CA ALA A 14 16.65 -55.11 27.38
C ALA A 14 16.61 -53.80 26.57
N PHE A 15 16.40 -53.89 25.27
CA PHE A 15 16.11 -52.74 24.43
C PHE A 15 14.71 -52.25 24.66
N VAL A 16 14.53 -51.12 25.34
CA VAL A 16 13.27 -50.36 25.38
C VAL A 16 13.12 -49.59 24.09
N ALA A 17 12.26 -50.05 23.16
CA ALA A 17 11.89 -49.29 21.99
C ALA A 17 11.02 -48.09 22.40
N ALA A 18 11.63 -46.90 22.47
CA ALA A 18 10.92 -45.66 22.64
C ALA A 18 10.20 -45.32 21.30
N CYS A 19 8.85 -45.49 21.28
CA CYS A 19 8.01 -44.93 20.24
C CYS A 19 8.08 -43.41 20.27
N GLY A 20 9.05 -42.82 19.59
CA GLY A 20 9.11 -41.40 19.30
C GLY A 20 7.94 -40.99 18.38
N LYS A 21 6.91 -40.33 18.91
CA LYS A 21 5.95 -39.63 18.05
C LYS A 21 6.71 -38.57 17.26
N GLU A 22 6.85 -38.81 15.97
CA GLU A 22 7.41 -37.81 15.03
C GLU A 22 6.55 -36.55 15.12
N ALA A 23 7.18 -35.41 15.43
CA ALA A 23 6.49 -34.12 15.45
C ALA A 23 5.94 -33.84 14.04
N PRO A 24 4.73 -33.25 13.90
CA PRO A 24 4.17 -32.96 12.59
C PRO A 24 5.14 -32.08 11.80
N LYS A 25 5.56 -32.55 10.63
CA LYS A 25 6.43 -31.83 9.71
C LYS A 25 5.77 -30.49 9.36
N ALA A 26 6.45 -29.38 9.64
CA ALA A 26 5.96 -28.06 9.25
C ALA A 26 5.61 -28.05 7.75
N PRO A 27 4.49 -27.40 7.34
CA PRO A 27 4.14 -27.31 5.92
C PRO A 27 5.29 -26.73 5.13
N ALA A 28 5.58 -27.29 3.96
CA ALA A 28 6.60 -26.78 3.06
C ALA A 28 6.26 -25.34 2.67
N ALA A 29 7.27 -24.46 2.61
CA ALA A 29 7.08 -23.10 2.11
C ALA A 29 6.52 -23.16 0.67
N PRO A 30 5.52 -22.32 0.33
CA PRO A 30 4.97 -22.29 -1.00
C PRO A 30 6.05 -21.85 -2.02
N PRO A 31 5.94 -22.31 -3.28
CA PRO A 31 6.90 -21.93 -4.33
C PRO A 31 6.90 -20.41 -4.57
N PRO A 32 8.03 -19.82 -5.01
CA PRO A 32 8.09 -18.41 -5.39
C PRO A 32 7.00 -18.08 -6.42
N GLY A 33 6.27 -16.97 -6.19
CA GLY A 33 5.16 -16.55 -7.06
C GLY A 33 3.82 -17.25 -6.77
N ALA A 34 3.73 -18.17 -5.78
CA ALA A 34 2.45 -18.69 -5.33
C ALA A 34 1.59 -17.55 -4.77
N MET A 35 0.27 -17.60 -5.09
CA MET A 35 -0.72 -16.65 -4.57
C MET A 35 -1.48 -17.27 -3.41
N PRO A 36 -1.86 -16.47 -2.38
CA PRO A 36 -2.71 -16.95 -1.30
C PRO A 36 -4.04 -17.50 -1.82
N THR A 37 -4.55 -18.57 -1.22
CA THR A 37 -5.81 -19.20 -1.65
C THR A 37 -7.04 -18.53 -1.06
N ALA A 38 -6.95 -18.00 0.17
CA ALA A 38 -8.03 -17.30 0.85
C ALA A 38 -7.94 -15.78 0.61
N ALA A 39 -9.08 -15.09 0.64
CA ALA A 39 -9.13 -13.65 0.66
C ALA A 39 -8.61 -13.09 2.01
N ALA A 40 -8.19 -11.83 2.03
CA ALA A 40 -7.81 -11.13 3.24
C ALA A 40 -8.43 -9.73 3.28
N GLU A 41 -8.61 -9.22 4.50
CA GLU A 41 -8.97 -7.83 4.74
C GLU A 41 -7.81 -7.07 5.36
N TYR A 42 -7.66 -5.82 4.94
CA TYR A 42 -6.66 -4.90 5.47
C TYR A 42 -7.29 -3.61 5.95
N THR A 43 -6.77 -3.11 7.07
CA THR A 43 -6.93 -1.71 7.44
C THR A 43 -5.90 -0.90 6.67
N VAL A 44 -6.35 0.07 5.87
CA VAL A 44 -5.52 1.06 5.16
C VAL A 44 -5.44 2.29 6.05
N ILE A 45 -4.22 2.73 6.35
CA ILE A 45 -3.97 3.89 7.22
C ILE A 45 -3.07 4.87 6.46
N ILE A 46 -3.56 6.08 6.19
CA ILE A 46 -2.76 7.18 5.65
C ILE A 46 -2.48 8.18 6.76
N LYS A 47 -1.20 8.41 7.05
CA LYS A 47 -0.74 9.39 8.03
C LYS A 47 0.10 10.46 7.34
N SER A 48 -0.27 11.73 7.53
CA SER A 48 0.50 12.84 6.99
C SER A 48 1.86 12.97 7.67
N THR A 49 2.90 13.21 6.85
CA THR A 49 4.23 13.68 7.27
C THR A 49 4.51 15.08 6.72
N TRP A 50 3.53 15.68 6.04
CA TRP A 50 3.61 17.00 5.43
C TRP A 50 3.31 18.07 6.47
N THR A 51 4.33 18.73 6.95
CA THR A 51 4.28 19.77 8.00
C THR A 51 5.20 20.93 7.64
N LYS A 52 5.01 22.09 8.28
CA LYS A 52 5.93 23.25 8.12
C LYS A 52 7.38 22.88 8.49
N LYS A 53 7.61 21.93 9.41
CA LYS A 53 8.96 21.47 9.79
C LYS A 53 9.61 20.63 8.69
N THR A 54 8.84 19.76 8.04
CA THR A 54 9.36 18.84 7.01
C THR A 54 9.40 19.45 5.63
N HIS A 55 8.51 20.45 5.34
CA HIS A 55 8.36 21.15 4.07
C HIS A 55 8.25 22.66 4.33
N PRO A 56 9.36 23.32 4.68
CA PRO A 56 9.31 24.71 5.16
C PRO A 56 9.03 25.76 4.08
N PHE A 57 9.30 25.43 2.78
CA PHE A 57 9.14 26.40 1.70
C PHE A 57 7.67 26.66 1.43
N GLU A 58 7.23 27.90 1.68
CA GLU A 58 5.85 28.39 1.44
C GLU A 58 4.74 27.46 1.98
N TYR A 59 5.00 26.76 3.10
CA TYR A 59 4.03 25.82 3.67
C TYR A 59 2.68 26.52 3.90
N PRO A 60 1.58 26.04 3.29
CA PRO A 60 0.31 26.77 3.30
C PRO A 60 -0.40 26.67 4.65
N SER A 61 -1.03 27.77 5.08
CA SER A 61 -1.79 27.81 6.34
C SER A 61 -2.99 26.88 6.35
N GLY A 62 -3.59 26.63 5.18
CA GLY A 62 -4.72 25.71 4.99
C GLY A 62 -4.32 24.28 4.61
N ALA A 63 -3.08 23.85 4.88
CA ALA A 63 -2.60 22.52 4.51
C ALA A 63 -3.50 21.41 5.06
N HIS A 64 -4.01 20.56 4.16
CA HIS A 64 -4.83 19.41 4.50
C HIS A 64 -4.77 18.34 3.38
N PHE A 65 -5.26 17.16 3.67
CA PHE A 65 -5.53 16.11 2.68
C PHE A 65 -7.02 15.99 2.45
N SER A 66 -7.45 15.80 1.20
CA SER A 66 -8.81 15.35 0.89
C SER A 66 -9.06 13.95 1.46
N GLY A 67 -10.30 13.46 1.36
CA GLY A 67 -10.60 12.05 1.60
C GLY A 67 -9.73 11.15 0.72
N MET A 68 -9.38 9.95 1.22
CA MET A 68 -8.77 8.95 0.37
C MET A 68 -9.82 8.19 -0.42
N ILE A 69 -9.46 7.81 -1.65
CA ILE A 69 -10.19 6.87 -2.47
C ILE A 69 -9.22 5.84 -3.02
N GLY A 70 -9.62 4.57 -3.04
CA GLY A 70 -8.77 3.50 -3.49
C GLY A 70 -9.53 2.29 -3.98
N ALA A 71 -8.79 1.33 -4.55
CA ALA A 71 -9.33 0.07 -5.02
C ALA A 71 -8.35 -1.08 -4.79
N SER A 72 -8.88 -2.27 -4.53
CA SER A 72 -8.17 -3.51 -4.77
C SER A 72 -8.42 -3.96 -6.21
N HIS A 73 -7.38 -4.44 -6.91
CA HIS A 73 -7.45 -4.68 -8.35
C HIS A 73 -6.40 -5.70 -8.81
N ASN A 74 -6.52 -6.12 -10.06
CA ASN A 74 -5.52 -6.92 -10.77
C ASN A 74 -4.56 -6.03 -11.59
N ALA A 75 -3.62 -6.64 -12.31
CA ALA A 75 -2.61 -5.92 -13.11
C ALA A 75 -3.17 -5.17 -14.33
N LYS A 76 -4.44 -5.38 -14.71
CA LYS A 76 -5.07 -4.68 -15.84
C LYS A 76 -5.62 -3.30 -15.47
N TYR A 77 -5.70 -2.98 -14.19
CA TYR A 77 -6.17 -1.70 -13.68
C TYR A 77 -5.16 -1.06 -12.75
N SER A 78 -5.14 0.26 -12.69
CA SER A 78 -4.52 1.05 -11.62
C SER A 78 -5.07 2.47 -11.67
N ILE A 79 -5.25 3.11 -10.53
CA ILE A 79 -5.75 4.49 -10.45
C ILE A 79 -4.80 5.45 -11.16
N PHE A 80 -3.50 5.30 -10.97
CA PHE A 80 -2.49 6.10 -11.65
C PHE A 80 -1.21 5.30 -11.94
N ALA A 81 -0.40 5.83 -12.83
CA ALA A 81 1.00 5.42 -13.00
C ALA A 81 1.84 6.63 -13.42
N VAL A 82 3.04 6.74 -12.88
CA VAL A 82 4.01 7.75 -13.35
C VAL A 82 4.29 7.52 -14.84
N GLY A 83 4.25 8.59 -15.63
CA GLY A 83 4.39 8.52 -17.09
C GLY A 83 3.08 8.31 -17.85
N ARG A 84 1.95 8.06 -17.17
CA ARG A 84 0.62 7.97 -17.78
C ARG A 84 -0.15 9.27 -17.56
N ARG A 85 -0.94 9.69 -18.54
CA ARG A 85 -1.85 10.84 -18.38
C ARG A 85 -2.91 10.53 -17.32
N PRO A 86 -3.36 11.55 -16.54
CA PRO A 86 -4.44 11.37 -15.60
C PRO A 86 -5.72 10.98 -16.32
N THR A 87 -6.58 10.23 -15.65
CA THR A 87 -7.98 10.09 -16.02
C THR A 87 -8.75 11.33 -15.56
N PRO A 88 -9.95 11.61 -16.10
CA PRO A 88 -10.78 12.70 -15.59
C PRO A 88 -11.05 12.60 -14.09
N GLY A 89 -11.15 11.39 -13.54
CA GLY A 89 -11.34 11.16 -12.11
C GLY A 89 -10.13 11.50 -11.28
N LEU A 90 -8.93 11.10 -11.71
CA LEU A 90 -7.69 11.46 -11.02
C LEU A 90 -7.42 12.97 -11.07
N GLU A 91 -7.65 13.60 -12.22
CA GLU A 91 -7.52 15.03 -12.40
C GLU A 91 -8.41 15.77 -11.40
N ARG A 92 -9.71 15.49 -11.39
CA ARG A 92 -10.65 16.15 -10.50
C ARG A 92 -10.38 15.89 -9.02
N LEU A 93 -9.88 14.70 -8.68
CA LEU A 93 -9.42 14.44 -7.31
C LEU A 93 -8.24 15.34 -6.95
N SER A 94 -7.25 15.46 -7.82
CA SER A 94 -6.00 16.21 -7.54
C SER A 94 -6.20 17.72 -7.51
N GLU A 95 -7.20 18.25 -8.21
CA GLU A 95 -7.53 19.69 -8.28
C GLU A 95 -8.57 20.11 -7.24
N GLU A 96 -9.61 19.30 -7.05
CA GLU A 96 -10.77 19.67 -6.23
C GLU A 96 -10.94 18.80 -4.97
N GLY A 97 -10.19 17.71 -4.84
CA GLY A 97 -10.36 16.73 -3.75
C GLY A 97 -11.67 15.92 -3.84
N LYS A 98 -12.34 15.93 -5.00
CA LYS A 98 -13.59 15.21 -5.22
C LYS A 98 -13.34 13.78 -5.67
N HIS A 99 -14.12 12.85 -5.18
CA HIS A 99 -14.00 11.43 -5.55
C HIS A 99 -14.67 11.12 -6.89
N SER A 100 -15.74 11.83 -7.26
CA SER A 100 -16.40 11.68 -8.56
C SER A 100 -15.67 12.53 -9.62
N PRO A 101 -15.37 11.99 -10.83
CA PRO A 101 -15.82 10.69 -11.36
C PRO A 101 -14.87 9.50 -11.11
N LEU A 102 -13.80 9.61 -10.27
CA LEU A 102 -12.87 8.50 -10.02
C LEU A 102 -13.58 7.27 -9.43
N ASP A 103 -14.58 7.48 -8.57
CA ASP A 103 -15.42 6.42 -8.03
C ASP A 103 -16.15 5.64 -9.13
N THR A 104 -16.67 6.36 -10.15
CA THR A 104 -17.33 5.77 -11.32
C THR A 104 -16.32 5.00 -12.18
N GLU A 105 -15.12 5.52 -12.37
CA GLU A 105 -14.04 4.82 -13.09
C GLU A 105 -13.65 3.51 -12.39
N ILE A 106 -13.55 3.52 -11.06
CA ILE A 106 -13.28 2.31 -10.28
C ILE A 106 -14.43 1.31 -10.37
N ARG A 107 -15.68 1.76 -10.28
CA ARG A 107 -16.86 0.87 -10.44
C ARG A 107 -16.89 0.23 -11.83
N THR A 108 -16.57 1.00 -12.87
CA THR A 108 -16.43 0.46 -14.24
C THR A 108 -15.35 -0.63 -14.30
N ALA A 109 -14.23 -0.44 -13.63
CA ALA A 109 -13.18 -1.47 -13.52
C ALA A 109 -13.67 -2.72 -12.74
N MET A 110 -14.53 -2.53 -11.71
CA MET A 110 -15.17 -3.65 -11.01
C MET A 110 -16.13 -4.44 -11.92
N ASP A 111 -16.97 -3.76 -12.70
CA ASP A 111 -17.88 -4.40 -13.65
C ASP A 111 -17.13 -5.19 -14.74
N GLN A 112 -15.93 -4.77 -15.08
CA GLN A 112 -15.02 -5.46 -16.01
C GLN A 112 -14.20 -6.60 -15.35
N GLY A 113 -14.36 -6.85 -14.04
CA GLY A 113 -13.57 -7.83 -13.29
C GLY A 113 -12.10 -7.45 -13.12
N ASN A 114 -11.76 -6.17 -13.25
CA ASN A 114 -10.38 -5.66 -13.07
C ASN A 114 -10.14 -5.07 -11.70
N ALA A 115 -11.19 -4.70 -10.95
CA ALA A 115 -11.14 -4.32 -9.55
C ALA A 115 -12.14 -5.17 -8.74
N LEU A 116 -11.85 -5.35 -7.45
CA LEU A 116 -12.71 -6.12 -6.53
C LEU A 116 -13.52 -5.20 -5.64
N MET A 117 -12.90 -4.13 -5.14
CA MET A 117 -13.51 -3.27 -4.13
C MET A 117 -13.03 -1.84 -4.28
N LEU A 118 -13.98 -0.90 -4.28
CA LEU A 118 -13.78 0.52 -4.03
C LEU A 118 -13.81 0.77 -2.51
N PHE A 119 -12.91 1.59 -1.99
CA PHE A 119 -12.94 2.07 -0.60
C PHE A 119 -12.62 3.56 -0.50
N GLU A 120 -13.17 4.22 0.51
CA GLU A 120 -13.08 5.65 0.70
C GLU A 120 -13.01 6.02 2.18
N SER A 121 -12.54 7.22 2.47
CA SER A 121 -12.64 7.85 3.80
C SER A 121 -12.81 9.37 3.70
N GLY A 122 -13.18 10.01 4.81
CA GLY A 122 -13.11 11.47 4.94
C GLY A 122 -11.67 12.00 4.95
N GLY A 123 -11.51 13.30 4.70
CA GLY A 123 -10.23 13.99 4.63
C GLY A 123 -9.58 14.27 6.00
N LEU A 124 -8.27 14.59 5.97
CA LEU A 124 -7.51 15.05 7.13
C LEU A 124 -7.46 16.56 7.18
N LYS A 125 -8.06 17.14 8.22
CA LYS A 125 -7.92 18.57 8.58
C LYS A 125 -6.72 18.84 9.48
N ASN A 126 -6.18 17.81 10.12
CA ASN A 126 -5.07 17.89 11.05
C ASN A 126 -4.00 16.85 10.68
N TRP A 127 -2.75 17.28 10.52
CA TRP A 127 -1.63 16.38 10.18
C TRP A 127 -1.36 15.29 11.24
N ARG A 128 -1.86 15.47 12.48
CA ARG A 128 -1.73 14.46 13.56
C ARG A 128 -2.69 13.30 13.40
N ASP A 129 -3.77 13.50 12.66
CA ASP A 129 -4.79 12.49 12.46
C ASP A 129 -4.35 11.48 11.39
N SER A 130 -5.10 10.41 11.26
CA SER A 130 -4.93 9.41 10.22
C SER A 130 -6.26 9.15 9.53
N MET A 131 -6.23 9.04 8.20
CA MET A 131 -7.35 8.46 7.46
C MET A 131 -7.30 6.95 7.60
N VAL A 132 -8.45 6.33 7.78
CA VAL A 132 -8.57 4.88 7.94
C VAL A 132 -9.71 4.37 7.07
N ALA A 133 -9.46 3.29 6.32
CA ALA A 133 -10.45 2.56 5.56
C ALA A 133 -10.16 1.05 5.63
N THR A 134 -11.08 0.25 5.14
CA THR A 134 -10.91 -1.19 5.00
C THR A 134 -10.89 -1.56 3.52
N VAL A 135 -9.99 -2.47 3.13
CA VAL A 135 -9.95 -3.05 1.79
C VAL A 135 -9.88 -4.57 1.88
N ARG A 136 -10.62 -5.24 1.02
CA ARG A 136 -10.53 -6.69 0.80
C ARG A 136 -9.69 -6.96 -0.45
N VAL A 137 -8.85 -7.96 -0.37
CA VAL A 137 -8.05 -8.49 -1.49
C VAL A 137 -8.31 -9.97 -1.65
N ASP A 138 -8.15 -10.48 -2.84
CA ASP A 138 -8.21 -11.90 -3.16
C ASP A 138 -7.12 -12.28 -4.16
N ARG A 139 -7.03 -13.57 -4.49
CA ARG A 139 -6.04 -14.09 -5.42
C ARG A 139 -6.10 -13.42 -6.80
N ALA A 140 -7.27 -13.04 -7.27
CA ALA A 140 -7.46 -12.42 -8.57
C ALA A 140 -7.17 -10.91 -8.54
N HIS A 141 -7.26 -10.27 -7.36
CA HIS A 141 -7.09 -8.82 -7.16
C HIS A 141 -6.17 -8.55 -5.95
N PRO A 142 -4.88 -8.91 -6.04
CA PRO A 142 -3.94 -8.80 -4.91
C PRO A 142 -3.36 -7.39 -4.73
N LEU A 143 -3.55 -6.52 -5.72
CA LEU A 143 -2.94 -5.19 -5.77
C LEU A 143 -3.88 -4.16 -5.15
N VAL A 144 -3.32 -3.15 -4.48
CA VAL A 144 -4.07 -2.01 -3.95
C VAL A 144 -3.48 -0.71 -4.45
N SER A 145 -4.33 0.18 -4.96
CA SER A 145 -4.03 1.57 -5.24
C SER A 145 -4.88 2.48 -4.36
N VAL A 146 -4.30 3.57 -3.83
CA VAL A 146 -5.02 4.57 -3.05
C VAL A 146 -4.41 5.94 -3.26
N VAL A 147 -5.26 6.95 -3.35
CA VAL A 147 -4.87 8.34 -3.60
C VAL A 147 -5.70 9.32 -2.76
N ASN A 148 -5.16 10.51 -2.55
CA ASN A 148 -5.86 11.67 -1.98
C ASN A 148 -5.18 12.96 -2.43
N MET A 149 -5.93 14.07 -2.51
CA MET A 149 -5.38 15.39 -2.84
C MET A 149 -4.46 15.91 -1.73
N VAL A 150 -3.42 16.62 -2.11
CA VAL A 150 -2.56 17.45 -1.25
C VAL A 150 -3.01 18.90 -1.40
N ALA A 151 -3.81 19.42 -0.48
CA ALA A 151 -4.47 20.71 -0.63
C ALA A 151 -3.97 21.80 0.36
N PRO A 152 -3.92 23.07 -0.06
CA PRO A 152 -4.25 23.56 -1.40
C PRO A 152 -3.15 23.19 -2.42
N SER A 153 -3.52 23.01 -3.66
CA SER A 153 -2.57 22.82 -4.76
C SER A 153 -3.26 23.00 -6.13
N PRO A 154 -2.50 23.17 -7.22
CA PRO A 154 -3.07 23.19 -8.55
C PRO A 154 -3.65 21.80 -8.90
N ASP A 155 -2.84 20.74 -8.84
CA ASP A 155 -3.21 19.38 -9.21
C ASP A 155 -2.35 18.31 -8.49
N TRP A 156 -1.92 18.61 -7.26
CA TRP A 156 -1.05 17.68 -6.55
C TRP A 156 -1.82 16.68 -5.69
N PHE A 157 -1.40 15.44 -5.77
CA PHE A 157 -1.95 14.35 -4.97
C PHE A 157 -0.85 13.52 -4.34
N THR A 158 -1.20 12.65 -3.42
CA THR A 158 -0.31 11.63 -2.87
C THR A 158 -1.02 10.28 -2.86
N GLY A 159 -0.24 9.21 -2.83
CA GLY A 159 -0.79 7.87 -2.86
C GLY A 159 0.23 6.80 -3.17
N VAL A 160 -0.27 5.60 -3.36
CA VAL A 160 0.47 4.44 -3.85
C VAL A 160 -0.34 3.73 -4.92
N SER A 161 0.35 3.14 -5.89
CA SER A 161 -0.26 2.43 -7.00
C SER A 161 0.22 1.00 -7.05
N SER A 162 -0.71 0.07 -7.23
CA SER A 162 -0.46 -1.35 -7.49
C SER A 162 0.44 -2.01 -6.43
N VAL A 163 0.18 -1.72 -5.16
CA VAL A 163 0.91 -2.34 -4.04
C VAL A 163 0.48 -3.79 -3.93
N ASP A 164 1.39 -4.71 -4.16
CA ASP A 164 1.14 -6.14 -3.96
C ASP A 164 1.13 -6.46 -2.45
N LEU A 165 0.05 -7.06 -1.97
CA LEU A 165 -0.09 -7.50 -0.58
C LEU A 165 0.12 -9.02 -0.41
N ALA A 166 0.47 -9.73 -1.50
CA ALA A 166 0.89 -11.12 -1.45
C ALA A 166 2.41 -11.24 -1.51
N GLU A 167 2.97 -12.12 -0.70
CA GLU A 167 4.39 -12.43 -0.69
C GLU A 167 4.60 -13.90 -0.32
N ASN A 168 5.36 -14.64 -1.14
CA ASN A 168 5.67 -16.06 -0.90
C ASN A 168 4.42 -16.93 -0.61
N GLY A 169 3.34 -16.72 -1.35
CA GLY A 169 2.09 -17.48 -1.22
C GLY A 169 1.25 -17.14 0.00
N THR A 170 1.56 -16.06 0.72
CA THR A 170 0.83 -15.61 1.90
C THR A 170 0.51 -14.12 1.80
N TRP A 171 -0.53 -13.68 2.48
CA TRP A 171 -0.81 -12.28 2.67
C TRP A 171 0.11 -11.69 3.72
N VAL A 172 0.80 -10.58 3.40
CA VAL A 172 1.67 -9.91 4.36
C VAL A 172 0.88 -9.43 5.58
N ALA A 173 1.41 -9.60 6.79
CA ALA A 173 0.76 -9.12 8.01
C ALA A 173 0.68 -7.59 8.05
N ARG A 174 1.76 -6.93 7.56
CA ARG A 174 1.87 -5.46 7.54
C ARG A 174 2.78 -5.02 6.41
N ARG A 175 2.38 -3.95 5.70
CA ARG A 175 3.22 -3.26 4.72
C ARG A 175 3.09 -1.77 4.89
N THR A 176 4.21 -1.06 5.04
CA THR A 176 4.26 0.40 5.15
C THR A 176 5.10 0.97 4.04
N LEU A 177 4.55 1.97 3.34
CA LEU A 177 5.21 2.68 2.25
C LEU A 177 5.28 4.17 2.57
N ILE A 178 6.31 4.82 2.07
CA ILE A 178 6.41 6.28 2.03
C ILE A 178 5.75 6.77 0.74
N ALA A 179 4.94 7.83 0.82
CA ALA A 179 4.24 8.38 -0.32
C ALA A 179 4.70 9.82 -0.59
N PRO A 180 5.33 10.08 -1.76
CA PRO A 180 5.67 11.43 -2.18
C PRO A 180 4.43 12.16 -2.69
N ALA A 181 4.54 13.48 -2.91
CA ALA A 181 3.58 14.20 -3.72
C ALA A 181 3.82 13.90 -5.20
N TYR A 182 2.73 13.80 -5.94
CA TYR A 182 2.69 13.68 -7.40
C TYR A 182 1.98 14.90 -7.98
N ASP A 183 2.35 15.26 -9.19
CA ASP A 183 1.71 16.19 -10.09
C ASP A 183 0.91 15.35 -11.07
N SER A 184 -0.39 15.59 -11.17
CA SER A 184 -1.26 14.77 -12.03
C SER A 184 -1.02 15.04 -13.51
N GLY A 185 -0.61 16.26 -13.85
CA GLY A 185 -0.43 16.77 -15.20
C GLY A 185 -1.70 17.41 -15.77
N GLY A 186 -2.67 17.70 -14.90
CA GLY A 186 -3.93 18.35 -15.24
C GLY A 186 -3.84 19.86 -15.32
N ASP A 187 -3.05 20.48 -14.46
CA ASP A 187 -2.88 21.93 -14.31
C ASP A 187 -1.41 22.35 -14.42
N ASP A 188 -1.14 23.53 -15.00
CA ASP A 188 0.21 24.11 -15.16
C ASP A 188 0.68 24.95 -13.97
N GLY A 189 -0.10 25.07 -12.91
CA GLY A 189 0.22 25.78 -11.68
C GLY A 189 1.45 25.20 -10.98
N LYS A 190 2.26 26.09 -10.36
CA LYS A 190 3.53 25.69 -9.72
C LYS A 190 3.60 26.03 -8.24
N THR A 191 2.56 26.60 -7.69
CA THR A 191 2.49 27.04 -6.28
C THR A 191 1.17 26.65 -5.66
N TYR A 192 1.09 26.61 -4.33
CA TYR A 192 -0.14 26.34 -3.59
C TYR A 192 -1.31 27.30 -3.89
N LYS A 193 -1.02 28.47 -4.45
CA LYS A 193 -1.99 29.53 -4.75
C LYS A 193 -2.04 29.88 -6.22
N ALA A 194 -1.50 29.01 -7.08
CA ALA A 194 -1.58 29.23 -8.51
C ALA A 194 -3.07 29.32 -8.92
N PRO A 195 -3.45 30.29 -9.76
CA PRO A 195 -4.76 30.25 -10.38
C PRO A 195 -4.87 28.99 -11.26
N ASP A 196 -6.08 28.49 -11.38
CA ASP A 196 -6.43 27.38 -12.26
C ASP A 196 -5.93 27.67 -13.68
N LYS A 197 -5.14 26.73 -14.20
CA LYS A 197 -4.52 26.82 -15.53
C LYS A 197 -4.49 25.44 -16.18
N ASP A 198 -5.63 25.07 -16.69
CA ASP A 198 -5.85 23.78 -17.35
C ASP A 198 -4.78 23.49 -18.43
N THR A 199 -4.19 22.30 -18.37
CA THR A 199 -3.16 21.85 -19.30
C THR A 199 -3.80 21.08 -20.45
N ASN A 200 -3.63 21.58 -21.69
CA ASN A 200 -4.16 20.92 -22.87
C ASN A 200 -3.08 20.76 -23.97
N PRO A 201 -2.74 19.53 -24.40
CA PRO A 201 -3.20 18.25 -23.87
C PRO A 201 -2.62 17.96 -22.48
N LYS A 202 -3.36 17.20 -21.64
CA LYS A 202 -2.90 16.80 -20.30
C LYS A 202 -1.51 16.17 -20.37
N LYS A 203 -0.65 16.51 -19.40
CA LYS A 203 0.69 15.96 -19.25
C LYS A 203 0.64 14.59 -18.55
N ALA A 204 1.75 13.89 -18.63
CA ALA A 204 1.89 12.64 -17.88
C ALA A 204 2.10 12.92 -16.38
N THR A 205 1.42 12.13 -15.54
CA THR A 205 1.63 12.13 -14.09
C THR A 205 3.11 11.95 -13.75
N SER A 206 3.62 12.79 -12.87
CA SER A 206 5.02 12.77 -12.46
C SER A 206 5.16 12.94 -10.95
N ARG A 207 6.37 12.74 -10.40
CA ARG A 207 6.64 13.17 -9.02
C ARG A 207 6.69 14.69 -8.97
N ALA A 208 6.01 15.30 -8.02
CA ALA A 208 6.03 16.74 -7.82
C ALA A 208 7.40 17.18 -7.30
N ALA A 209 8.33 17.43 -8.23
CA ALA A 209 9.73 17.84 -7.94
C ALA A 209 9.88 19.37 -7.81
N THR A 210 8.87 20.05 -7.24
CA THR A 210 8.90 21.49 -6.98
C THR A 210 9.65 21.82 -5.69
N ARG A 211 10.04 23.08 -5.47
CA ARG A 211 10.64 23.53 -4.21
C ARG A 211 9.78 23.27 -2.97
N HIS A 212 8.48 23.11 -3.15
CA HIS A 212 7.54 22.80 -2.05
C HIS A 212 7.75 21.39 -1.47
N PHE A 213 8.22 20.46 -2.30
CA PHE A 213 8.44 19.07 -1.91
C PHE A 213 9.91 18.63 -1.95
N VAL A 214 10.81 19.44 -2.54
CA VAL A 214 12.25 19.16 -2.56
C VAL A 214 12.94 19.87 -1.40
N VAL A 215 13.49 19.11 -0.47
CA VAL A 215 14.23 19.59 0.69
C VAL A 215 15.59 18.92 0.75
N GLY A 216 16.67 19.71 0.77
CA GLY A 216 18.04 19.19 0.74
C GLY A 216 18.34 18.38 -0.54
N GLY A 217 17.83 18.83 -1.70
CA GLY A 217 18.04 18.17 -3.00
C GLY A 217 17.26 16.85 -3.21
N ARG A 218 16.36 16.49 -2.32
CA ARG A 218 15.57 15.24 -2.41
C ARG A 218 14.09 15.52 -2.26
N VAL A 219 13.26 14.80 -3.04
CA VAL A 219 11.80 14.82 -2.86
C VAL A 219 11.48 14.19 -1.51
N LYS A 220 10.89 14.96 -0.60
CA LYS A 220 10.45 14.48 0.71
C LYS A 220 9.06 13.86 0.61
N PRO A 221 8.82 12.74 1.29
CA PRO A 221 7.47 12.15 1.35
C PRO A 221 6.53 13.06 2.14
N VAL A 222 5.27 13.13 1.70
CA VAL A 222 4.20 13.89 2.35
C VAL A 222 3.32 13.01 3.23
N ALA A 223 3.38 11.69 3.04
CA ALA A 223 2.61 10.74 3.83
C ALA A 223 3.34 9.40 4.02
N THR A 224 2.84 8.62 4.98
CA THR A 224 3.04 7.17 5.06
C THR A 224 1.71 6.48 4.84
N ILE A 225 1.72 5.36 4.10
CA ILE A 225 0.56 4.52 3.85
C ILE A 225 0.85 3.13 4.37
N THR A 226 0.02 2.67 5.30
CA THR A 226 0.21 1.38 5.96
C THR A 226 -1.01 0.49 5.72
N PHE A 227 -0.74 -0.74 5.32
CA PHE A 227 -1.70 -1.81 5.22
C PHE A 227 -1.46 -2.77 6.38
N VAL A 228 -2.49 -3.03 7.20
CA VAL A 228 -2.44 -3.97 8.33
C VAL A 228 -3.51 -5.03 8.12
N ARG A 229 -3.10 -6.30 8.00
CA ARG A 229 -4.05 -7.40 7.82
C ARG A 229 -4.90 -7.57 9.09
N LYS A 230 -6.22 -7.69 8.93
CA LYS A 230 -7.13 -7.99 10.03
C LYS A 230 -7.09 -9.47 10.38
N GLY A 231 -7.17 -9.77 11.67
CA GLY A 231 -7.21 -11.16 12.15
C GLY A 231 -5.87 -11.92 12.03
N SER A 232 -4.74 -11.21 11.97
CA SER A 232 -3.39 -11.79 12.03
C SER A 232 -2.81 -11.69 13.43
#